data_76a4bc24e4df6afa813052425619e105
#
_entry.id   76a4bc24e4df6afa813052425619e105
#
_cell.length_a   1.000
_cell.length_b   1.000
_cell.length_c   1.000
_cell.angle_alpha   90.00
_cell.angle_beta   90.00
_cell.angle_gamma   90.00
#
_symmetry.space_group_name_H-M   'P 1'
#
loop_
_entity.id
_entity.type
_entity.pdbx_description
1 polymer ?
#
loop_
_entity_poly.entity_id
_entity_poly.type
_entity_poly.pdbx_seq_one_letter_code
_entity_poly.pdbx_strand_id
1 'polypeptide(L)'
;MLLSVIILNYNVRYFLELCLISVQKAIEGIDAEIIVVDNNSVDDSCVMVLQRFPSVKLIQNKSNVGFPKGNNIGVDHASGEYVCILNPDTVVAEDTFLKILEFANQQDHLGIVGCKLIDGSGGFLPESKRGVPTPFVAFTKIAGLYKLFPKSKILGKYYANHLQEEETGKVDVLVGAFMLLKRKLYLELGGFDEACFMYSDDIDLSYMALKGGYNNYYFGVTTVIHYKGESTHKDGLYMRRFSEAMHFFYKKHFSASKSKFKINELLFAFFMKIGVSLFTVYKTIQGNSLFQKTKKIISPKYILFSNDQSLLQKMERSLQKKVKFHDLKTEKMLLSSIVKEETNVEIILDNEFISFKDCIAIQESSKKEGFNQRITFKIKPKATDFLIGSNNSTSRGEVVKMT
;
A
#
# COMPACT_ATOMS: atom_id res chain seq x y z
N MET A 1 -14.66 -7.75 -21.33
CA MET A 1 -13.47 -7.60 -20.47
C MET A 1 -13.85 -7.87 -19.03
N LEU A 2 -13.05 -8.65 -18.31
CA LEU A 2 -13.37 -9.05 -16.95
C LEU A 2 -12.83 -8.02 -15.93
N LEU A 3 -11.61 -7.49 -16.13
CA LEU A 3 -10.93 -6.64 -15.15
C LEU A 3 -10.34 -5.39 -15.79
N SER A 4 -10.54 -4.22 -15.16
CA SER A 4 -9.76 -3.00 -15.44
C SER A 4 -8.96 -2.62 -14.18
N VAL A 5 -7.63 -2.58 -14.30
CA VAL A 5 -6.75 -2.12 -13.21
C VAL A 5 -6.49 -0.63 -13.40
N ILE A 6 -6.92 0.19 -12.45
CA ILE A 6 -6.82 1.65 -12.46
C ILE A 6 -5.67 2.07 -11.56
N ILE A 7 -4.67 2.73 -12.11
CA ILE A 7 -3.47 3.17 -11.39
C ILE A 7 -3.34 4.69 -11.53
N LEU A 8 -3.49 5.40 -10.43
CA LEU A 8 -3.31 6.85 -10.40
C LEU A 8 -1.86 7.19 -10.06
N ASN A 9 -1.17 7.86 -10.99
CA ASN A 9 0.23 8.24 -10.83
C ASN A 9 0.41 9.72 -10.52
N TYR A 10 1.38 10.03 -9.63
CA TYR A 10 1.89 11.38 -9.41
C TYR A 10 3.34 11.38 -8.91
N ASN A 11 4.28 11.66 -9.81
CA ASN A 11 5.73 11.82 -9.53
C ASN A 11 6.38 10.59 -8.84
N VAL A 12 6.07 9.36 -9.28
CA VAL A 12 6.65 8.13 -8.71
C VAL A 12 7.09 7.12 -9.78
N ARG A 13 7.75 7.61 -10.81
CA ARG A 13 8.14 6.89 -12.02
C ARG A 13 8.67 5.47 -11.77
N TYR A 14 9.62 5.29 -10.87
CA TYR A 14 10.26 3.98 -10.66
C TYR A 14 9.34 2.97 -9.96
N PHE A 15 8.52 3.46 -9.00
CA PHE A 15 7.53 2.62 -8.34
C PHE A 15 6.40 2.25 -9.30
N LEU A 16 5.93 3.22 -10.12
CA LEU A 16 4.96 2.94 -11.18
C LEU A 16 5.48 1.87 -12.15
N GLU A 17 6.75 1.95 -12.55
CA GLU A 17 7.36 0.98 -13.45
C GLU A 17 7.37 -0.42 -12.84
N LEU A 18 7.79 -0.57 -11.58
CA LEU A 18 7.75 -1.85 -10.87
C LEU A 18 6.30 -2.37 -10.71
N CYS A 19 5.36 -1.48 -10.36
CA CYS A 19 3.94 -1.82 -10.28
C CYS A 19 3.42 -2.37 -11.60
N LEU A 20 3.66 -1.67 -12.71
CA LEU A 20 3.22 -2.09 -14.03
C LEU A 20 3.80 -3.43 -14.46
N ILE A 21 5.08 -3.69 -14.19
CA ILE A 21 5.70 -4.99 -14.47
C ILE A 21 4.97 -6.10 -13.69
N SER A 22 4.68 -5.87 -12.40
CA SER A 22 3.99 -6.85 -11.56
C SER A 22 2.55 -7.08 -11.99
N VAL A 23 1.82 -6.01 -12.32
CA VAL A 23 0.43 -6.09 -12.79
C VAL A 23 0.33 -6.79 -14.14
N GLN A 24 1.22 -6.50 -15.10
CA GLN A 24 1.23 -7.21 -16.39
C GLN A 24 1.38 -8.72 -16.21
N LYS A 25 2.25 -9.14 -15.28
CA LYS A 25 2.41 -10.56 -14.94
C LYS A 25 1.16 -11.15 -14.28
N ALA A 26 0.54 -10.38 -13.39
CA ALA A 26 -0.62 -10.85 -12.63
C ALA A 26 -1.92 -10.93 -13.45
N ILE A 27 -2.00 -10.26 -14.61
CA ILE A 27 -3.14 -10.34 -15.54
C ILE A 27 -2.92 -11.29 -16.72
N GLU A 28 -1.77 -11.96 -16.82
CA GLU A 28 -1.52 -12.96 -17.86
C GLU A 28 -2.62 -14.04 -17.82
N GLY A 29 -3.30 -14.26 -18.95
CA GLY A 29 -4.42 -15.21 -19.05
C GLY A 29 -5.78 -14.68 -18.56
N ILE A 30 -5.87 -13.43 -18.12
CA ILE A 30 -7.11 -12.75 -17.75
C ILE A 30 -7.49 -11.74 -18.84
N ASP A 31 -8.76 -11.70 -19.24
CA ASP A 31 -9.27 -10.65 -20.13
C ASP A 31 -9.32 -9.31 -19.35
N ALA A 32 -8.20 -8.58 -19.40
CA ALA A 32 -7.98 -7.40 -18.56
C ALA A 32 -7.28 -6.25 -19.31
N GLU A 33 -7.49 -5.02 -18.79
CA GLU A 33 -6.77 -3.83 -19.21
C GLU A 33 -6.10 -3.14 -18.03
N ILE A 34 -5.07 -2.35 -18.32
CA ILE A 34 -4.42 -1.47 -17.36
C ILE A 34 -4.64 -0.02 -17.83
N ILE A 35 -5.14 0.82 -16.94
CA ILE A 35 -5.36 2.25 -17.18
C ILE A 35 -4.52 3.02 -16.18
N VAL A 36 -3.53 3.77 -16.66
CA VAL A 36 -2.76 4.71 -15.86
C VAL A 36 -3.34 6.11 -16.05
N VAL A 37 -3.72 6.73 -14.96
CA VAL A 37 -4.11 8.16 -14.94
C VAL A 37 -2.97 8.95 -14.33
N ASP A 38 -2.34 9.81 -15.11
CA ASP A 38 -1.26 10.66 -14.63
C ASP A 38 -1.78 12.03 -14.19
N ASN A 39 -1.53 12.38 -12.94
CA ASN A 39 -1.98 13.62 -12.32
C ASN A 39 -1.01 14.80 -12.58
N ASN A 40 -0.57 14.97 -13.85
CA ASN A 40 0.38 16.01 -14.24
C ASN A 40 1.74 15.86 -13.55
N SER A 41 2.32 14.66 -13.67
CA SER A 41 3.68 14.40 -13.17
C SER A 41 4.71 15.21 -13.94
N VAL A 42 5.74 15.67 -13.23
CA VAL A 42 6.88 16.42 -13.79
C VAL A 42 8.11 15.54 -14.00
N ASP A 43 8.06 14.30 -13.54
CA ASP A 43 9.07 13.28 -13.81
C ASP A 43 8.80 12.59 -15.16
N ASP A 44 9.64 11.65 -15.54
CA ASP A 44 9.52 10.92 -16.81
C ASP A 44 8.52 9.75 -16.79
N SER A 45 7.56 9.73 -15.83
CA SER A 45 6.53 8.69 -15.72
C SER A 45 5.78 8.44 -17.01
N CYS A 46 5.24 9.50 -17.64
CA CYS A 46 4.46 9.38 -18.88
C CYS A 46 5.28 8.83 -20.03
N VAL A 47 6.52 9.32 -20.18
CA VAL A 47 7.45 8.87 -21.23
C VAL A 47 7.78 7.39 -21.03
N MET A 48 8.05 7.00 -19.80
CA MET A 48 8.33 5.60 -19.44
C MET A 48 7.14 4.69 -19.77
N VAL A 49 5.90 5.08 -19.44
CA VAL A 49 4.70 4.29 -19.75
C VAL A 49 4.54 4.11 -21.26
N LEU A 50 4.63 5.19 -22.03
CA LEU A 50 4.48 5.14 -23.50
C LEU A 50 5.55 4.27 -24.17
N GLN A 51 6.78 4.31 -23.68
CA GLN A 51 7.89 3.58 -24.30
C GLN A 51 7.92 2.10 -23.90
N ARG A 52 7.64 1.79 -22.62
CA ARG A 52 7.84 0.43 -22.09
C ARG A 52 6.55 -0.38 -21.96
N PHE A 53 5.40 0.27 -21.93
CA PHE A 53 4.11 -0.36 -21.71
C PHE A 53 3.07 0.07 -22.73
N PRO A 54 3.30 -0.21 -24.04
CA PRO A 54 2.44 0.29 -25.12
C PRO A 54 0.99 -0.25 -25.08
N SER A 55 0.73 -1.34 -24.36
CA SER A 55 -0.62 -1.88 -24.14
C SER A 55 -1.38 -1.18 -22.99
N VAL A 56 -0.71 -0.35 -22.19
CA VAL A 56 -1.32 0.40 -21.09
C VAL A 56 -1.99 1.66 -21.63
N LYS A 57 -3.25 1.85 -21.27
CA LYS A 57 -3.99 3.09 -21.60
C LYS A 57 -3.53 4.20 -20.66
N LEU A 58 -2.84 5.20 -21.21
CA LEU A 58 -2.38 6.37 -20.45
C LEU A 58 -3.33 7.54 -20.63
N ILE A 59 -3.82 8.11 -19.53
CA ILE A 59 -4.62 9.33 -19.47
C ILE A 59 -3.83 10.38 -18.73
N GLN A 60 -3.57 11.54 -19.35
CA GLN A 60 -2.78 12.61 -18.75
C GLN A 60 -3.68 13.79 -18.37
N ASN A 61 -3.77 14.09 -17.09
CA ASN A 61 -4.46 15.26 -16.58
C ASN A 61 -3.60 16.52 -16.77
N LYS A 62 -4.26 17.67 -16.96
CA LYS A 62 -3.57 18.97 -17.09
C LYS A 62 -3.12 19.57 -15.76
N SER A 63 -3.55 18.99 -14.65
CA SER A 63 -3.22 19.40 -13.27
C SER A 63 -3.41 18.23 -12.32
N ASN A 64 -2.85 18.31 -11.11
CA ASN A 64 -3.13 17.34 -10.06
C ASN A 64 -4.53 17.57 -9.50
N VAL A 65 -5.48 16.71 -9.90
CA VAL A 65 -6.90 16.79 -9.53
C VAL A 65 -7.23 16.06 -8.23
N GLY A 66 -6.24 15.48 -7.56
CA GLY A 66 -6.41 14.67 -6.33
C GLY A 66 -6.71 13.20 -6.60
N PHE A 67 -6.76 12.42 -5.52
CA PHE A 67 -6.93 10.96 -5.59
C PHE A 67 -8.34 10.56 -6.06
N PRO A 68 -9.45 11.10 -5.48
CA PRO A 68 -10.80 10.75 -5.89
C PRO A 68 -11.05 10.99 -7.37
N LYS A 69 -10.87 12.22 -7.81
CA LYS A 69 -11.15 12.61 -9.19
C LYS A 69 -10.28 11.90 -10.22
N GLY A 70 -8.98 11.71 -9.91
CA GLY A 70 -8.08 10.97 -10.79
C GLY A 70 -8.54 9.52 -10.99
N ASN A 71 -8.95 8.83 -9.93
CA ASN A 71 -9.47 7.46 -10.03
C ASN A 71 -10.84 7.41 -10.74
N ASN A 72 -11.74 8.36 -10.48
CA ASN A 72 -13.03 8.45 -11.19
C ASN A 72 -12.81 8.56 -12.71
N ILE A 73 -11.88 9.43 -13.16
CA ILE A 73 -11.49 9.53 -14.56
C ILE A 73 -11.03 8.17 -15.11
N GLY A 74 -10.22 7.42 -14.34
CA GLY A 74 -9.79 6.09 -14.76
C GLY A 74 -10.95 5.11 -14.90
N VAL A 75 -11.87 5.08 -13.94
CA VAL A 75 -13.05 4.19 -13.97
C VAL A 75 -14.02 4.54 -15.08
N ASP A 76 -14.20 5.83 -15.42
CA ASP A 76 -15.04 6.26 -16.55
C ASP A 76 -14.52 5.73 -17.90
N HIS A 77 -13.21 5.50 -18.00
CA HIS A 77 -12.58 4.94 -19.18
C HIS A 77 -12.41 3.41 -19.14
N ALA A 78 -12.84 2.76 -18.06
CA ALA A 78 -12.75 1.33 -17.86
C ALA A 78 -13.89 0.58 -18.55
N SER A 79 -13.60 -0.64 -19.05
CA SER A 79 -14.56 -1.53 -19.71
C SER A 79 -14.76 -2.87 -18.98
N GLY A 80 -13.96 -3.14 -17.94
CA GLY A 80 -14.05 -4.37 -17.16
C GLY A 80 -15.33 -4.48 -16.33
N GLU A 81 -15.79 -5.71 -16.11
CA GLU A 81 -16.87 -6.00 -15.15
C GLU A 81 -16.45 -5.61 -13.73
N TYR A 82 -15.19 -5.91 -13.39
CA TYR A 82 -14.54 -5.49 -12.16
C TYR A 82 -13.58 -4.34 -12.43
N VAL A 83 -13.49 -3.43 -11.48
CA VAL A 83 -12.41 -2.43 -11.41
C VAL A 83 -11.56 -2.68 -10.18
N CYS A 84 -10.25 -2.57 -10.32
CA CYS A 84 -9.31 -2.59 -9.22
C CYS A 84 -8.61 -1.22 -9.14
N ILE A 85 -8.90 -0.46 -8.10
CA ILE A 85 -8.13 0.73 -7.76
C ILE A 85 -6.83 0.26 -7.12
N LEU A 86 -5.70 0.64 -7.69
CA LEU A 86 -4.38 0.19 -7.27
C LEU A 86 -3.40 1.36 -7.17
N ASN A 87 -2.69 1.49 -6.05
CA ASN A 87 -1.66 2.50 -5.91
C ASN A 87 -0.43 2.19 -6.78
N PRO A 88 0.25 3.22 -7.32
CA PRO A 88 1.41 3.07 -8.19
C PRO A 88 2.67 2.56 -7.47
N ASP A 89 2.68 2.56 -6.13
CA ASP A 89 3.76 2.07 -5.27
C ASP A 89 3.45 0.70 -4.65
N THR A 90 2.73 -0.15 -5.40
CA THR A 90 2.40 -1.53 -5.02
C THR A 90 3.11 -2.56 -5.89
N VAL A 91 3.25 -3.78 -5.37
CA VAL A 91 3.72 -4.95 -6.11
C VAL A 91 2.78 -6.11 -5.85
N VAL A 92 2.19 -6.66 -6.90
CA VAL A 92 1.25 -7.79 -6.84
C VAL A 92 1.95 -9.09 -7.23
N ALA A 93 1.53 -10.22 -6.63
CA ALA A 93 1.97 -11.55 -7.05
C ALA A 93 1.28 -11.95 -8.36
N GLU A 94 1.87 -12.86 -9.12
CA GLU A 94 1.38 -13.33 -10.41
C GLU A 94 -0.05 -13.93 -10.33
N ASP A 95 -0.43 -14.50 -9.19
CA ASP A 95 -1.74 -15.13 -8.97
C ASP A 95 -2.74 -14.23 -8.23
N THR A 96 -2.39 -12.97 -7.97
CA THR A 96 -3.21 -12.05 -7.16
C THR A 96 -4.61 -11.85 -7.75
N PHE A 97 -4.70 -11.45 -9.02
CA PHE A 97 -6.00 -11.16 -9.62
C PHE A 97 -6.84 -12.41 -9.86
N LEU A 98 -6.22 -13.52 -10.22
CA LEU A 98 -6.93 -14.80 -10.38
C LEU A 98 -7.64 -15.18 -9.08
N LYS A 99 -6.91 -15.23 -7.97
CA LYS A 99 -7.44 -15.61 -6.65
C LYS A 99 -8.53 -14.67 -6.14
N ILE A 100 -8.31 -13.37 -6.28
CA ILE A 100 -9.26 -12.39 -5.72
C ILE A 100 -10.55 -12.31 -6.56
N LEU A 101 -10.47 -12.51 -7.88
CA LEU A 101 -11.63 -12.59 -8.75
C LEU A 101 -12.43 -13.89 -8.52
N GLU A 102 -11.76 -15.03 -8.33
CA GLU A 102 -12.41 -16.27 -7.93
C GLU A 102 -13.17 -16.12 -6.60
N PHE A 103 -12.54 -15.50 -5.60
CA PHE A 103 -13.20 -15.20 -4.34
C PHE A 103 -14.39 -14.24 -4.52
N ALA A 104 -14.21 -13.16 -5.27
CA ALA A 104 -15.23 -12.14 -5.49
C ALA A 104 -16.48 -12.70 -6.17
N ASN A 105 -16.31 -13.63 -7.13
CA ASN A 105 -17.41 -14.28 -7.85
C ASN A 105 -18.26 -15.22 -6.96
N GLN A 106 -17.72 -15.65 -5.83
CA GLN A 106 -18.42 -16.53 -4.89
C GLN A 106 -19.21 -15.77 -3.82
N GLN A 107 -19.11 -14.44 -3.80
CA GLN A 107 -19.75 -13.65 -2.75
C GLN A 107 -21.07 -13.04 -3.19
N ASP A 108 -22.13 -13.33 -2.45
CA ASP A 108 -23.39 -12.62 -2.58
C ASP A 108 -23.29 -11.20 -1.97
N HIS A 109 -23.96 -10.24 -2.59
CA HIS A 109 -23.95 -8.83 -2.14
C HIS A 109 -22.52 -8.29 -1.93
N LEU A 110 -21.61 -8.64 -2.87
CA LEU A 110 -20.23 -8.18 -2.84
C LEU A 110 -20.15 -6.66 -2.89
N GLY A 111 -19.53 -6.06 -1.88
CA GLY A 111 -19.08 -4.67 -1.87
C GLY A 111 -17.66 -4.57 -2.45
N ILE A 112 -16.69 -4.25 -1.61
CA ILE A 112 -15.29 -4.07 -1.96
C ILE A 112 -14.47 -5.23 -1.39
N VAL A 113 -13.49 -5.71 -2.16
CA VAL A 113 -12.48 -6.66 -1.69
C VAL A 113 -11.13 -5.96 -1.65
N GLY A 114 -10.49 -6.00 -0.49
CA GLY A 114 -9.09 -5.62 -0.32
C GLY A 114 -8.27 -6.84 0.08
N CYS A 115 -6.95 -6.74 -0.03
CA CYS A 115 -6.03 -7.84 0.29
C CYS A 115 -5.11 -7.50 1.47
N LYS A 116 -4.32 -8.47 1.90
CA LYS A 116 -3.24 -8.28 2.86
C LYS A 116 -2.17 -7.38 2.26
N LEU A 117 -1.83 -6.29 2.96
CA LEU A 117 -0.72 -5.43 2.56
C LEU A 117 0.44 -5.59 3.52
N ILE A 118 1.65 -5.60 2.96
CA ILE A 118 2.91 -5.52 3.69
C ILE A 118 3.71 -4.30 3.24
N ASP A 119 4.55 -3.76 4.09
CA ASP A 119 5.51 -2.73 3.69
C ASP A 119 6.74 -3.34 2.99
N GLY A 120 7.62 -2.50 2.45
CA GLY A 120 8.85 -2.94 1.77
C GLY A 120 9.85 -3.70 2.64
N SER A 121 9.61 -3.78 3.95
CA SER A 121 10.38 -4.61 4.88
C SER A 121 9.69 -5.93 5.23
N GLY A 122 8.54 -6.22 4.62
CA GLY A 122 7.72 -7.41 4.88
C GLY A 122 6.77 -7.29 6.08
N GLY A 123 6.70 -6.12 6.72
CA GLY A 123 5.83 -5.88 7.86
C GLY A 123 4.37 -5.69 7.46
N PHE A 124 3.45 -6.37 8.15
CA PHE A 124 2.03 -6.22 7.92
C PHE A 124 1.56 -4.77 8.13
N LEU A 125 0.71 -4.29 7.23
CA LEU A 125 0.09 -2.98 7.30
C LEU A 125 -1.33 -3.10 7.87
N PRO A 126 -1.56 -2.73 9.14
CA PRO A 126 -2.86 -2.95 9.82
C PRO A 126 -4.02 -2.22 9.16
N GLU A 127 -3.76 -1.16 8.41
CA GLU A 127 -4.77 -0.43 7.64
C GLU A 127 -5.38 -1.22 6.49
N SER A 128 -4.85 -2.38 6.14
CA SER A 128 -5.43 -3.31 5.15
C SER A 128 -6.88 -3.65 5.47
N LYS A 129 -7.23 -3.65 6.76
CA LYS A 129 -8.55 -3.97 7.28
C LYS A 129 -8.90 -3.06 8.46
N ARG A 130 -10.00 -2.34 8.35
CA ARG A 130 -10.39 -1.34 9.35
C ARG A 130 -11.90 -1.40 9.65
N GLY A 131 -12.28 -0.92 10.83
CA GLY A 131 -13.66 -0.54 11.15
C GLY A 131 -13.92 0.92 10.77
N VAL A 132 -15.20 1.25 10.61
CA VAL A 132 -15.61 2.66 10.41
C VAL A 132 -15.09 3.51 11.58
N PRO A 133 -14.38 4.60 11.31
CA PRO A 133 -13.80 5.46 12.34
C PRO A 133 -14.87 6.34 13.01
N THR A 134 -15.82 5.73 13.72
CA THR A 134 -16.76 6.48 14.56
C THR A 134 -15.98 7.23 15.66
N PRO A 135 -16.55 8.28 16.31
CA PRO A 135 -15.86 9.00 17.38
C PRO A 135 -15.31 8.09 18.47
N PHE A 136 -16.06 7.06 18.86
CA PHE A 136 -15.62 6.09 19.86
C PHE A 136 -14.46 5.22 19.33
N VAL A 137 -14.54 4.73 18.09
CA VAL A 137 -13.48 3.91 17.47
C VAL A 137 -12.20 4.74 17.29
N ALA A 138 -12.31 6.01 16.90
CA ALA A 138 -11.18 6.93 16.82
C ALA A 138 -10.55 7.17 18.21
N PHE A 139 -11.38 7.36 19.25
CA PHE A 139 -10.92 7.49 20.61
C PHE A 139 -10.14 6.26 21.09
N THR A 140 -10.66 5.05 20.88
CA THR A 140 -9.95 3.81 21.29
C THR A 140 -8.59 3.66 20.64
N LYS A 141 -8.44 4.14 19.38
CA LYS A 141 -7.15 4.19 18.68
C LYS A 141 -6.20 5.21 19.30
N ILE A 142 -6.66 6.47 19.52
CA ILE A 142 -5.84 7.55 20.06
C ILE A 142 -5.38 7.21 21.49
N ALA A 143 -6.29 6.67 22.32
CA ALA A 143 -6.00 6.24 23.68
C ALA A 143 -5.14 4.96 23.77
N GLY A 144 -4.84 4.31 22.65
CA GLY A 144 -4.04 3.10 22.61
C GLY A 144 -4.77 1.85 23.16
N LEU A 145 -6.08 1.92 23.44
CA LEU A 145 -6.87 0.82 24.02
C LEU A 145 -6.91 -0.41 23.11
N TYR A 146 -6.83 -0.21 21.79
CA TYR A 146 -6.74 -1.29 20.81
C TYR A 146 -5.48 -2.17 21.00
N LYS A 147 -4.39 -1.62 21.59
CA LYS A 147 -3.16 -2.38 21.90
C LYS A 147 -3.29 -3.17 23.17
N LEU A 148 -4.01 -2.62 24.17
CA LEU A 148 -4.24 -3.29 25.45
C LEU A 148 -5.24 -4.44 25.35
N PHE A 149 -6.23 -4.30 24.46
CA PHE A 149 -7.29 -5.29 24.24
C PHE A 149 -7.39 -5.67 22.75
N PRO A 150 -6.35 -6.27 22.16
CA PRO A 150 -6.26 -6.47 20.71
C PRO A 150 -7.37 -7.43 20.18
N LYS A 151 -7.81 -8.41 20.97
CA LYS A 151 -8.87 -9.35 20.58
C LYS A 151 -10.30 -8.81 20.77
N SER A 152 -10.47 -7.64 21.37
CA SER A 152 -11.80 -7.04 21.58
C SER A 152 -12.41 -6.56 20.27
N LYS A 153 -13.59 -7.08 19.91
CA LYS A 153 -14.36 -6.61 18.75
C LYS A 153 -14.78 -5.14 18.86
N ILE A 154 -14.79 -4.58 20.06
CA ILE A 154 -15.17 -3.19 20.35
C ILE A 154 -13.93 -2.29 20.37
N LEU A 155 -12.96 -2.61 21.22
CA LEU A 155 -11.76 -1.76 21.43
C LEU A 155 -10.73 -1.95 20.32
N GLY A 156 -10.64 -3.15 19.71
CA GLY A 156 -9.81 -3.47 18.55
C GLY A 156 -10.46 -3.17 17.19
N LYS A 157 -11.67 -2.58 17.17
CA LYS A 157 -12.47 -2.40 15.96
C LYS A 157 -11.76 -1.56 14.89
N TYR A 158 -10.95 -0.58 15.30
CA TYR A 158 -10.29 0.30 14.33
C TYR A 158 -9.45 -0.45 13.29
N TYR A 159 -8.69 -1.48 13.70
CA TYR A 159 -7.89 -2.32 12.80
C TYR A 159 -8.50 -3.70 12.55
N ALA A 160 -9.79 -3.87 12.82
CA ALA A 160 -10.50 -5.14 12.67
C ALA A 160 -9.70 -6.34 13.26
N ASN A 161 -9.14 -6.16 14.47
CA ASN A 161 -8.24 -7.12 15.12
C ASN A 161 -8.88 -8.47 15.45
N HIS A 162 -10.19 -8.63 15.22
CA HIS A 162 -10.89 -9.89 15.31
C HIS A 162 -10.54 -10.87 14.18
N LEU A 163 -9.96 -10.39 13.10
CA LEU A 163 -9.40 -11.20 12.01
C LEU A 163 -7.87 -11.23 12.13
N GLN A 164 -7.26 -12.38 11.92
CA GLN A 164 -5.81 -12.50 11.78
C GLN A 164 -5.35 -11.97 10.40
N GLU A 165 -4.05 -11.89 10.20
CA GLU A 165 -3.49 -11.32 8.97
C GLU A 165 -3.77 -12.19 7.73
N GLU A 166 -3.81 -13.50 7.90
CA GLU A 166 -4.05 -14.49 6.85
C GLU A 166 -5.53 -14.90 6.72
N GLU A 167 -6.39 -14.44 7.64
CA GLU A 167 -7.82 -14.77 7.61
C GLU A 167 -8.58 -13.89 6.61
N THR A 168 -9.55 -14.51 5.95
CA THR A 168 -10.49 -13.80 5.09
C THR A 168 -11.81 -13.58 5.82
N GLY A 169 -12.37 -12.37 5.74
CA GLY A 169 -13.62 -12.07 6.42
C GLY A 169 -14.17 -10.68 6.14
N LYS A 170 -15.40 -10.45 6.64
CA LYS A 170 -16.06 -9.15 6.50
C LYS A 170 -15.40 -8.09 7.36
N VAL A 171 -15.21 -6.92 6.77
CA VAL A 171 -14.67 -5.73 7.43
C VAL A 171 -15.48 -4.50 7.03
N ASP A 172 -15.36 -3.42 7.80
CA ASP A 172 -16.10 -2.20 7.46
C ASP A 172 -15.40 -1.41 6.34
N VAL A 173 -14.09 -1.24 6.43
CA VAL A 173 -13.32 -0.33 5.57
C VAL A 173 -12.04 -1.01 5.09
N LEU A 174 -11.76 -0.82 3.82
CA LEU A 174 -10.53 -1.24 3.15
C LEU A 174 -9.69 -0.01 2.79
N VAL A 175 -8.40 -0.20 2.53
CA VAL A 175 -7.50 0.89 2.17
C VAL A 175 -7.46 1.10 0.66
N GLY A 176 -7.41 2.36 0.23
CA GLY A 176 -7.39 2.76 -1.18
C GLY A 176 -6.19 2.28 -1.99
N ALA A 177 -5.21 1.63 -1.35
CA ALA A 177 -4.05 1.08 -2.06
C ALA A 177 -4.37 -0.14 -2.92
N PHE A 178 -5.42 -0.90 -2.56
CA PHE A 178 -5.96 -2.02 -3.32
C PHE A 178 -7.44 -2.19 -3.02
N MET A 179 -8.31 -1.88 -3.96
CA MET A 179 -9.77 -2.03 -3.84
C MET A 179 -10.35 -2.63 -5.11
N LEU A 180 -10.80 -3.89 -5.03
CA LEU A 180 -11.51 -4.57 -6.13
C LEU A 180 -13.01 -4.53 -5.87
N LEU A 181 -13.80 -4.12 -6.87
CA LEU A 181 -15.25 -4.15 -6.81
C LEU A 181 -15.87 -4.23 -8.20
N LYS A 182 -17.16 -4.56 -8.28
CA LYS A 182 -17.87 -4.49 -9.55
C LYS A 182 -17.94 -3.03 -10.03
N ARG A 183 -17.58 -2.79 -11.29
CA ARG A 183 -17.65 -1.45 -11.90
C ARG A 183 -19.07 -0.86 -11.80
N LYS A 184 -20.08 -1.69 -11.99
CA LYS A 184 -21.49 -1.28 -11.83
C LYS A 184 -21.75 -0.72 -10.43
N LEU A 185 -21.30 -1.41 -9.38
CA LEU A 185 -21.44 -0.93 -8.01
C LEU A 185 -20.70 0.39 -7.78
N TYR A 186 -19.44 0.51 -8.29
CA TYR A 186 -18.70 1.75 -8.17
C TYR A 186 -19.49 2.95 -8.72
N LEU A 187 -20.10 2.79 -9.91
CA LEU A 187 -20.88 3.84 -10.55
C LEU A 187 -22.22 4.11 -9.81
N GLU A 188 -22.89 3.07 -9.32
CA GLU A 188 -24.12 3.20 -8.51
C GLU A 188 -23.89 3.95 -7.20
N LEU A 189 -22.73 3.77 -6.58
CA LEU A 189 -22.31 4.51 -5.38
C LEU A 189 -21.88 5.95 -5.69
N GLY A 190 -21.72 6.32 -6.96
CA GLY A 190 -21.23 7.63 -7.40
C GLY A 190 -19.72 7.77 -7.41
N GLY A 191 -18.99 6.65 -7.29
CA GLY A 191 -17.53 6.63 -7.24
C GLY A 191 -16.96 7.26 -5.96
N PHE A 192 -15.70 7.69 -6.04
CA PHE A 192 -15.09 8.49 -4.97
C PHE A 192 -15.68 9.91 -4.96
N ASP A 193 -15.92 10.46 -3.78
CA ASP A 193 -16.44 11.83 -3.63
C ASP A 193 -15.33 12.87 -3.90
N GLU A 194 -15.48 13.62 -4.99
CA GLU A 194 -14.49 14.61 -5.43
C GLU A 194 -14.40 15.85 -4.53
N ALA A 195 -15.33 16.04 -3.60
CA ALA A 195 -15.23 17.09 -2.59
C ALA A 195 -14.15 16.81 -1.56
N CYS A 196 -13.66 15.56 -1.47
CA CYS A 196 -12.50 15.16 -0.69
C CYS A 196 -11.27 15.08 -1.60
N PHE A 197 -10.17 15.79 -1.27
CA PHE A 197 -8.95 15.72 -2.06
C PHE A 197 -8.19 14.40 -1.88
N MET A 198 -8.15 13.85 -0.64
CA MET A 198 -7.53 12.57 -0.26
C MET A 198 -7.77 12.21 1.20
N TYR A 199 -7.50 10.96 1.60
CA TYR A 199 -7.47 10.37 2.96
C TYR A 199 -8.80 9.94 3.59
N SER A 200 -9.96 10.29 3.06
CA SER A 200 -11.23 9.72 3.50
C SER A 200 -12.01 9.05 2.37
N ASP A 201 -11.46 9.09 1.20
CA ASP A 201 -11.99 8.51 -0.04
C ASP A 201 -12.26 7.00 0.11
N ASP A 202 -11.31 6.25 0.60
CA ASP A 202 -11.41 4.82 0.85
C ASP A 202 -12.42 4.49 1.96
N ILE A 203 -12.44 5.31 3.02
CA ILE A 203 -13.40 5.18 4.13
C ILE A 203 -14.82 5.48 3.65
N ASP A 204 -14.97 6.55 2.88
CA ASP A 204 -16.26 7.01 2.35
C ASP A 204 -16.88 5.97 1.41
N LEU A 205 -16.12 5.52 0.39
CA LEU A 205 -16.60 4.53 -0.57
C LEU A 205 -16.94 3.19 0.12
N SER A 206 -16.07 2.73 1.04
CA SER A 206 -16.33 1.51 1.82
C SER A 206 -17.61 1.63 2.65
N TYR A 207 -17.81 2.79 3.29
CA TYR A 207 -18.98 3.03 4.11
C TYR A 207 -20.27 3.18 3.28
N MET A 208 -20.18 3.78 2.09
CA MET A 208 -21.31 3.86 1.16
C MET A 208 -21.75 2.47 0.68
N ALA A 209 -20.80 1.57 0.38
CA ALA A 209 -21.12 0.18 0.05
C ALA A 209 -21.88 -0.52 1.19
N LEU A 210 -21.40 -0.39 2.44
CA LEU A 210 -22.09 -0.93 3.61
C LEU A 210 -23.52 -0.35 3.78
N LYS A 211 -23.71 0.96 3.59
CA LYS A 211 -25.02 1.59 3.65
C LYS A 211 -25.98 1.11 2.56
N GLY A 212 -25.42 0.74 1.40
CA GLY A 212 -26.14 0.11 0.29
C GLY A 212 -26.51 -1.35 0.52
N GLY A 213 -26.14 -1.94 1.68
CA GLY A 213 -26.43 -3.34 2.00
C GLY A 213 -25.39 -4.33 1.44
N TYR A 214 -24.25 -3.85 0.93
CA TYR A 214 -23.17 -4.69 0.43
C TYR A 214 -22.19 -5.06 1.54
N ASN A 215 -21.43 -6.14 1.34
CA ASN A 215 -20.43 -6.61 2.28
C ASN A 215 -19.03 -6.33 1.74
N ASN A 216 -18.20 -5.64 2.51
CA ASN A 216 -16.79 -5.47 2.22
C ASN A 216 -15.99 -6.63 2.83
N TYR A 217 -14.97 -7.10 2.10
CA TYR A 217 -14.16 -8.24 2.51
C TYR A 217 -12.67 -7.92 2.51
N TYR A 218 -12.01 -8.30 3.57
CA TYR A 218 -10.56 -8.46 3.60
C TYR A 218 -10.22 -9.88 3.17
N PHE A 219 -9.41 -10.03 2.13
CA PHE A 219 -8.96 -11.30 1.57
C PHE A 219 -7.50 -11.54 1.98
N GLY A 220 -7.30 -12.22 3.13
CA GLY A 220 -5.98 -12.42 3.74
C GLY A 220 -5.08 -13.43 3.04
N VAL A 221 -5.61 -14.19 2.06
CA VAL A 221 -4.89 -15.24 1.33
C VAL A 221 -3.91 -14.68 0.30
N THR A 222 -4.12 -13.44 -0.14
CA THR A 222 -3.28 -12.76 -1.12
C THR A 222 -2.58 -11.58 -0.47
N THR A 223 -1.25 -11.50 -0.66
CA THR A 223 -0.40 -10.44 -0.14
C THR A 223 0.11 -9.54 -1.26
N VAL A 224 0.06 -8.23 -1.04
CA VAL A 224 0.59 -7.19 -1.93
C VAL A 224 1.58 -6.32 -1.16
N ILE A 225 2.74 -6.03 -1.75
CA ILE A 225 3.66 -5.03 -1.18
C ILE A 225 3.09 -3.64 -1.46
N HIS A 226 3.06 -2.77 -0.46
CA HIS A 226 2.75 -1.35 -0.60
C HIS A 226 3.85 -0.54 0.07
N TYR A 227 4.71 0.07 -0.73
CA TYR A 227 5.89 0.81 -0.23
C TYR A 227 5.52 2.04 0.58
N LYS A 228 4.36 2.63 0.30
CA LYS A 228 3.71 3.65 1.12
C LYS A 228 4.46 4.97 1.26
N GLY A 229 3.77 6.04 0.93
CA GLY A 229 4.27 7.41 1.16
C GLY A 229 5.17 7.95 0.06
N GLU A 230 5.27 7.27 -1.08
CA GLU A 230 6.11 7.71 -2.19
C GLU A 230 5.60 9.01 -2.80
N SER A 231 4.28 9.17 -2.92
CA SER A 231 3.64 10.39 -3.45
C SER A 231 3.34 11.45 -2.38
N THR A 232 3.56 11.18 -1.09
CA THR A 232 3.08 12.06 -0.01
C THR A 232 4.07 12.20 1.15
N HIS A 233 4.48 13.43 1.45
CA HIS A 233 5.25 13.73 2.65
C HIS A 233 4.34 13.81 3.88
N LYS A 234 4.72 13.15 4.99
CA LYS A 234 4.05 13.27 6.29
C LYS A 234 4.54 14.51 7.03
N ASP A 235 4.07 15.67 6.61
CA ASP A 235 4.35 16.99 7.20
C ASP A 235 3.11 17.61 7.84
N GLY A 236 3.19 18.89 8.18
CA GLY A 236 2.04 19.64 8.73
C GLY A 236 0.86 19.70 7.76
N LEU A 237 1.11 19.70 6.44
CA LEU A 237 0.08 19.70 5.41
C LEU A 237 -0.67 18.36 5.38
N TYR A 238 0.04 17.24 5.58
CA TYR A 238 -0.57 15.92 5.75
C TYR A 238 -1.58 15.90 6.90
N MET A 239 -1.18 16.39 8.08
CA MET A 239 -2.07 16.41 9.27
C MET A 239 -3.30 17.28 9.05
N ARG A 240 -3.12 18.42 8.39
CA ARG A 240 -4.24 19.31 8.04
C ARG A 240 -5.22 18.63 7.09
N ARG A 241 -4.73 18.07 5.98
CA ARG A 241 -5.56 17.34 4.99
C ARG A 241 -6.26 16.14 5.61
N PHE A 242 -5.58 15.38 6.47
CA PHE A 242 -6.20 14.28 7.20
C PHE A 242 -7.33 14.75 8.12
N SER A 243 -7.14 15.86 8.83
CA SER A 243 -8.18 16.44 9.67
C SER A 243 -9.38 16.93 8.86
N GLU A 244 -9.13 17.62 7.75
CA GLU A 244 -10.17 18.09 6.82
C GLU A 244 -10.96 16.91 6.23
N ALA A 245 -10.28 15.83 5.83
CA ALA A 245 -10.89 14.61 5.31
C ALA A 245 -11.78 13.91 6.35
N MET A 246 -11.33 13.81 7.59
CA MET A 246 -12.14 13.24 8.67
C MET A 246 -13.38 14.11 8.96
N HIS A 247 -13.22 15.43 8.98
CA HIS A 247 -14.35 16.35 9.16
C HIS A 247 -15.38 16.22 8.02
N PHE A 248 -14.91 16.13 6.77
CA PHE A 248 -15.74 15.86 5.60
C PHE A 248 -16.57 14.57 5.77
N PHE A 249 -15.92 13.45 6.12
CA PHE A 249 -16.57 12.17 6.33
C PHE A 249 -17.66 12.23 7.41
N TYR A 250 -17.36 12.86 8.56
CA TYR A 250 -18.35 13.01 9.63
C TYR A 250 -19.52 13.90 9.22
N LYS A 251 -19.25 15.00 8.55
CA LYS A 251 -20.31 15.90 8.06
C LYS A 251 -21.23 15.20 7.08
N LYS A 252 -20.67 14.42 6.15
CA LYS A 252 -21.44 13.69 5.12
C LYS A 252 -22.34 12.62 5.73
N HIS A 253 -21.82 11.84 6.67
CA HIS A 253 -22.50 10.61 7.09
C HIS A 253 -23.22 10.67 8.44
N PHE A 254 -22.87 11.60 9.31
CA PHE A 254 -23.39 11.64 10.68
C PHE A 254 -24.08 12.95 11.07
N SER A 255 -24.29 13.89 10.14
CA SER A 255 -24.92 15.19 10.41
C SER A 255 -26.46 15.19 10.42
N ALA A 256 -27.12 14.09 10.09
CA ALA A 256 -28.57 14.03 9.91
C ALA A 256 -29.39 14.25 11.21
N SER A 257 -28.80 14.23 12.40
CA SER A 257 -29.47 14.55 13.67
C SER A 257 -28.83 15.79 14.30
N LYS A 258 -29.50 16.96 14.16
CA LYS A 258 -28.98 18.26 14.65
C LYS A 258 -28.53 18.27 16.12
N SER A 259 -29.13 17.48 17.01
CA SER A 259 -28.76 17.45 18.43
C SER A 259 -27.62 16.47 18.75
N LYS A 260 -27.62 15.28 18.16
CA LYS A 260 -26.53 14.30 18.31
C LYS A 260 -25.28 14.69 17.51
N PHE A 261 -25.44 15.45 16.44
CA PHE A 261 -24.35 15.95 15.60
C PHE A 261 -23.47 16.93 16.39
N LYS A 262 -24.02 17.93 17.06
CA LYS A 262 -23.23 18.90 17.85
C LYS A 262 -22.40 18.21 18.94
N ILE A 263 -22.94 17.19 19.60
CA ILE A 263 -22.21 16.45 20.64
C ILE A 263 -21.10 15.61 20.02
N ASN A 264 -21.38 14.90 18.92
CA ASN A 264 -20.39 14.07 18.22
C ASN A 264 -19.29 14.94 17.57
N GLU A 265 -19.64 16.08 16.99
CA GLU A 265 -18.70 17.04 16.42
C GLU A 265 -17.81 17.66 17.50
N LEU A 266 -18.40 18.04 18.65
CA LEU A 266 -17.65 18.57 19.79
C LEU A 266 -16.68 17.51 20.39
N LEU A 267 -17.16 16.28 20.56
CA LEU A 267 -16.34 15.17 21.02
C LEU A 267 -15.22 14.85 20.03
N PHE A 268 -15.52 14.81 18.74
CA PHE A 268 -14.52 14.59 17.71
C PHE A 268 -13.48 15.71 17.66
N ALA A 269 -13.91 16.98 17.64
CA ALA A 269 -13.01 18.13 17.68
C ALA A 269 -12.14 18.13 18.95
N PHE A 270 -12.72 17.76 20.09
CA PHE A 270 -12.00 17.64 21.37
C PHE A 270 -10.94 16.52 21.30
N PHE A 271 -11.31 15.32 20.83
CA PHE A 271 -10.36 14.20 20.71
C PHE A 271 -9.29 14.45 19.64
N MET A 272 -9.64 15.12 18.54
CA MET A 272 -8.66 15.51 17.52
C MET A 272 -7.67 16.54 18.08
N LYS A 273 -8.13 17.55 18.83
CA LYS A 273 -7.24 18.53 19.47
C LYS A 273 -6.30 17.85 20.48
N ILE A 274 -6.81 16.94 21.30
CA ILE A 274 -5.98 16.16 22.24
C ILE A 274 -4.97 15.30 21.46
N GLY A 275 -5.41 14.58 20.43
CA GLY A 275 -4.54 13.72 19.62
C GLY A 275 -3.43 14.50 18.93
N VAL A 276 -3.74 15.65 18.33
CA VAL A 276 -2.75 16.56 17.72
C VAL A 276 -1.80 17.12 18.76
N SER A 277 -2.30 17.55 19.94
CA SER A 277 -1.45 18.03 21.04
C SER A 277 -0.50 16.94 21.53
N LEU A 278 -1.01 15.74 21.79
CA LEU A 278 -0.18 14.61 22.24
C LEU A 278 0.85 14.22 21.19
N PHE A 279 0.47 14.22 19.91
CA PHE A 279 1.40 13.94 18.81
C PHE A 279 2.47 15.04 18.68
N THR A 280 2.10 16.31 18.84
CA THR A 280 3.04 17.43 18.81
C THR A 280 4.01 17.33 19.98
N VAL A 281 3.52 17.09 21.20
CA VAL A 281 4.35 16.86 22.38
C VAL A 281 5.29 15.67 22.18
N TYR A 282 4.77 14.55 21.67
CA TYR A 282 5.59 13.37 21.37
C TYR A 282 6.70 13.68 20.34
N LYS A 283 6.38 14.40 19.26
CA LYS A 283 7.38 14.84 18.27
C LYS A 283 8.37 15.84 18.85
N THR A 284 7.93 16.76 19.70
CA THR A 284 8.83 17.72 20.36
C THR A 284 9.78 17.00 21.30
N ILE A 285 9.32 16.00 22.04
CA ILE A 285 10.16 15.14 22.90
C ILE A 285 11.14 14.31 22.06
N GLN A 286 10.70 13.75 20.93
CA GLN A 286 11.60 13.07 20.00
C GLN A 286 12.56 14.00 19.26
N GLY A 287 12.14 15.23 18.96
CA GLY A 287 12.96 16.25 18.28
C GLY A 287 13.97 16.94 19.18
N ASN A 288 13.67 17.06 20.48
CA ASN A 288 14.62 17.50 21.50
C ASN A 288 15.50 16.34 21.97
N SER A 289 16.25 15.76 21.04
CA SER A 289 17.04 14.59 21.33
C SER A 289 18.38 14.93 21.98
N LEU A 290 18.34 15.10 23.27
CA LEU A 290 19.45 14.68 24.16
C LEU A 290 19.61 13.13 24.18
N PHE A 291 18.75 12.39 23.48
CA PHE A 291 18.71 10.93 23.37
C PHE A 291 18.82 10.39 21.94
N GLN A 292 19.19 11.17 20.94
CA GLN A 292 19.73 10.58 19.72
C GLN A 292 21.12 10.02 20.07
N LYS A 293 21.14 8.81 20.62
CA LYS A 293 22.26 7.91 20.37
C LYS A 293 22.45 7.92 18.86
N THR A 294 23.52 8.53 18.39
CA THR A 294 24.01 8.36 17.03
C THR A 294 24.14 6.87 16.81
N LYS A 295 23.07 6.23 16.28
CA LYS A 295 23.20 4.87 15.76
C LYS A 295 24.26 5.00 14.68
N LYS A 296 25.46 4.47 14.95
CA LYS A 296 26.45 4.25 13.89
C LYS A 296 25.70 3.59 12.74
N ILE A 297 25.55 4.29 11.63
CA ILE A 297 24.98 3.73 10.41
C ILE A 297 26.00 2.72 9.94
N ILE A 298 25.84 1.47 10.37
CA ILE A 298 26.63 0.36 9.87
C ILE A 298 26.08 0.10 8.47
N SER A 299 26.91 0.32 7.45
CA SER A 299 26.56 -0.02 6.07
C SER A 299 26.12 -1.49 5.99
N PRO A 300 24.99 -1.79 5.34
CA PRO A 300 24.52 -3.16 5.23
C PRO A 300 25.51 -4.01 4.41
N LYS A 301 25.54 -5.31 4.66
CA LYS A 301 26.12 -6.29 3.76
C LYS A 301 25.09 -6.63 2.69
N TYR A 302 25.51 -6.55 1.44
CA TYR A 302 24.62 -6.79 0.30
C TYR A 302 24.67 -8.26 -0.10
N ILE A 303 23.51 -8.85 -0.36
CA ILE A 303 23.38 -10.22 -0.85
C ILE A 303 22.47 -10.19 -2.09
N LEU A 304 22.99 -10.64 -3.21
CA LEU A 304 22.26 -10.74 -4.47
C LEU A 304 21.78 -12.16 -4.67
N PHE A 305 20.48 -12.34 -4.82
CA PHE A 305 19.84 -13.57 -5.27
C PHE A 305 19.56 -13.46 -6.76
N SER A 306 20.31 -14.17 -7.57
CA SER A 306 20.22 -14.14 -9.03
C SER A 306 20.84 -15.39 -9.65
N ASN A 307 20.60 -15.61 -10.94
CA ASN A 307 21.32 -16.57 -11.77
C ASN A 307 22.32 -15.87 -12.72
N ASP A 308 22.42 -14.54 -12.65
CA ASP A 308 23.27 -13.73 -13.53
C ASP A 308 24.47 -13.16 -12.78
N GLN A 309 25.63 -13.76 -13.01
CA GLN A 309 26.90 -13.27 -12.45
C GLN A 309 27.34 -11.93 -13.03
N SER A 310 26.88 -11.55 -14.22
CA SER A 310 27.23 -10.24 -14.79
C SER A 310 26.59 -9.10 -14.02
N LEU A 311 25.39 -9.33 -13.49
CA LEU A 311 24.68 -8.41 -12.62
C LEU A 311 25.46 -8.12 -11.32
N LEU A 312 26.15 -9.14 -10.76
CA LEU A 312 26.99 -8.99 -9.57
C LEU A 312 28.06 -7.91 -9.78
N GLN A 313 28.83 -8.00 -10.88
CA GLN A 313 29.88 -7.04 -11.16
C GLN A 313 29.33 -5.61 -11.37
N LYS A 314 28.20 -5.50 -12.08
CA LYS A 314 27.52 -4.21 -12.28
C LYS A 314 27.09 -3.62 -10.95
N MET A 315 26.53 -4.42 -10.05
CA MET A 315 26.11 -3.98 -8.73
C MET A 315 27.26 -3.55 -7.84
N GLU A 316 28.36 -4.31 -7.79
CA GLU A 316 29.53 -3.96 -7.00
C GLU A 316 30.14 -2.62 -7.42
N ARG A 317 30.16 -2.34 -8.75
CA ARG A 317 30.59 -1.04 -9.28
C ARG A 317 29.64 0.07 -8.86
N SER A 318 28.33 -0.10 -9.02
CA SER A 318 27.35 0.93 -8.71
C SER A 318 27.23 1.22 -7.22
N LEU A 319 27.30 0.20 -6.37
CA LEU A 319 27.21 0.34 -4.92
C LEU A 319 28.56 0.70 -4.28
N GLN A 320 29.67 0.52 -5.00
CA GLN A 320 31.06 0.61 -4.46
C GLN A 320 31.24 -0.25 -3.20
N LYS A 321 30.62 -1.43 -3.18
CA LYS A 321 30.58 -2.38 -2.07
C LYS A 321 30.71 -3.79 -2.61
N LYS A 322 31.30 -4.69 -1.78
CA LYS A 322 31.25 -6.11 -2.06
C LYS A 322 29.83 -6.64 -1.88
N VAL A 323 29.40 -7.46 -2.81
CA VAL A 323 28.07 -8.10 -2.82
C VAL A 323 28.28 -9.62 -2.76
N LYS A 324 27.69 -10.29 -1.79
CA LYS A 324 27.68 -11.75 -1.73
C LYS A 324 26.69 -12.26 -2.76
N PHE A 325 27.14 -13.11 -3.67
CA PHE A 325 26.30 -13.75 -4.67
C PHE A 325 25.70 -15.05 -4.12
N HIS A 326 24.40 -15.22 -4.28
CA HIS A 326 23.69 -16.45 -3.98
C HIS A 326 23.09 -16.99 -5.28
N ASP A 327 23.65 -18.08 -5.78
CA ASP A 327 23.24 -18.69 -7.05
C ASP A 327 21.99 -19.55 -6.85
N LEU A 328 20.87 -19.07 -7.40
CA LEU A 328 19.57 -19.75 -7.30
C LEU A 328 19.50 -21.08 -8.03
N LYS A 329 20.49 -21.41 -8.92
CA LYS A 329 20.58 -22.71 -9.59
C LYS A 329 21.11 -23.79 -8.67
N THR A 330 21.98 -23.44 -7.75
CA THR A 330 22.74 -24.39 -6.93
C THR A 330 22.36 -24.37 -5.46
N GLU A 331 21.79 -23.28 -4.97
CA GLU A 331 21.50 -23.07 -3.56
C GLU A 331 20.00 -22.83 -3.31
N LYS A 332 19.43 -23.57 -2.35
CA LYS A 332 18.08 -23.27 -1.87
C LYS A 332 18.05 -21.96 -1.11
N MET A 333 17.05 -21.14 -1.38
CA MET A 333 16.86 -19.86 -0.72
C MET A 333 16.35 -20.07 0.73
N LEU A 334 17.27 -20.24 1.67
CA LEU A 334 16.99 -20.36 3.11
C LEU A 334 17.52 -19.12 3.82
N LEU A 335 16.64 -18.18 4.11
CA LEU A 335 16.99 -16.93 4.83
C LEU A 335 17.67 -17.24 6.18
N SER A 336 17.23 -18.26 6.89
CA SER A 336 17.77 -18.66 8.18
C SER A 336 19.24 -19.06 8.16
N SER A 337 19.72 -19.65 7.06
CA SER A 337 21.15 -20.01 6.91
C SER A 337 22.02 -18.81 6.55
N ILE A 338 21.46 -17.82 5.87
CA ILE A 338 22.19 -16.68 5.33
C ILE A 338 22.36 -15.56 6.37
N VAL A 339 21.38 -15.40 7.27
CA VAL A 339 21.30 -14.27 8.22
C VAL A 339 21.85 -14.61 9.60
N LYS A 340 22.10 -15.88 9.92
CA LYS A 340 22.60 -16.31 11.26
C LYS A 340 23.88 -15.61 11.71
N GLU A 341 24.73 -15.20 10.78
CA GLU A 341 26.05 -14.63 11.07
C GLU A 341 26.12 -13.10 10.88
N GLU A 342 25.07 -12.45 10.35
CA GLU A 342 25.15 -11.08 9.86
C GLU A 342 24.25 -10.13 10.66
N THR A 343 24.77 -8.94 11.00
CA THR A 343 24.05 -7.99 11.87
C THR A 343 23.17 -6.98 11.13
N ASN A 344 23.43 -6.73 9.85
CA ASN A 344 22.69 -5.80 9.01
C ASN A 344 22.85 -6.21 7.54
N VAL A 345 21.78 -6.67 6.91
CA VAL A 345 21.81 -7.25 5.56
C VAL A 345 20.79 -6.55 4.67
N GLU A 346 21.19 -6.22 3.45
CA GLU A 346 20.28 -5.82 2.39
C GLU A 346 20.23 -6.92 1.33
N ILE A 347 19.07 -7.52 1.16
CA ILE A 347 18.82 -8.59 0.20
C ILE A 347 18.27 -7.96 -1.08
N ILE A 348 18.89 -8.32 -2.20
CA ILE A 348 18.49 -7.90 -3.52
C ILE A 348 17.91 -9.10 -4.25
N LEU A 349 16.66 -8.99 -4.66
CA LEU A 349 15.90 -10.02 -5.33
C LEU A 349 15.83 -9.68 -6.82
N ASP A 350 16.49 -10.51 -7.66
CA ASP A 350 16.46 -10.32 -9.11
C ASP A 350 15.19 -10.92 -9.71
N ASN A 351 14.24 -10.06 -10.06
CA ASN A 351 12.94 -10.46 -10.61
C ASN A 351 13.03 -11.03 -12.04
N GLU A 352 14.20 -11.09 -12.66
CA GLU A 352 14.40 -11.89 -13.88
C GLU A 352 14.28 -13.40 -13.58
N PHE A 353 14.66 -13.83 -12.36
CA PHE A 353 14.73 -15.24 -11.96
C PHE A 353 13.85 -15.58 -10.76
N ILE A 354 13.36 -14.57 -10.01
CA ILE A 354 12.50 -14.74 -8.85
C ILE A 354 11.15 -14.13 -9.16
N SER A 355 10.06 -14.91 -9.02
CA SER A 355 8.72 -14.40 -9.21
C SER A 355 8.37 -13.30 -8.17
N PHE A 356 7.42 -12.42 -8.47
CA PHE A 356 6.90 -11.47 -7.48
C PHE A 356 6.28 -12.18 -6.29
N LYS A 357 5.61 -13.31 -6.52
CA LYS A 357 5.08 -14.16 -5.46
C LYS A 357 6.16 -14.61 -4.49
N ASP A 358 7.30 -15.07 -5.01
CA ASP A 358 8.42 -15.48 -4.16
C ASP A 358 9.09 -14.28 -3.49
N CYS A 359 9.23 -13.13 -4.18
CA CYS A 359 9.72 -11.90 -3.57
C CYS A 359 8.88 -11.48 -2.35
N ILE A 360 7.55 -11.54 -2.48
CA ILE A 360 6.59 -11.24 -1.40
C ILE A 360 6.75 -12.26 -0.27
N ALA A 361 6.77 -13.56 -0.58
CA ALA A 361 6.87 -14.63 0.41
C ALA A 361 8.18 -14.55 1.23
N ILE A 362 9.29 -14.20 0.59
CA ILE A 362 10.59 -14.01 1.24
C ILE A 362 10.52 -12.85 2.23
N GLN A 363 9.93 -11.72 1.83
CA GLN A 363 9.80 -10.56 2.69
C GLN A 363 8.90 -10.85 3.90
N GLU A 364 7.77 -11.55 3.71
CA GLU A 364 6.90 -11.95 4.80
C GLU A 364 7.57 -12.92 5.78
N SER A 365 8.27 -13.95 5.27
CA SER A 365 8.94 -14.95 6.11
C SER A 365 10.02 -14.33 6.98
N SER A 366 10.75 -13.34 6.47
CA SER A 366 11.77 -12.63 7.22
C SER A 366 11.24 -11.99 8.50
N LYS A 367 9.98 -11.52 8.46
CA LYS A 367 9.31 -10.94 9.63
C LYS A 367 8.82 -11.99 10.60
N LYS A 368 8.27 -13.09 10.10
CA LYS A 368 7.78 -14.22 10.94
C LYS A 368 8.91 -14.89 11.70
N GLU A 369 10.09 -15.00 11.09
CA GLU A 369 11.28 -15.58 11.71
C GLU A 369 12.00 -14.65 12.71
N GLY A 370 11.49 -13.46 12.97
CA GLY A 370 12.02 -12.53 13.97
C GLY A 370 13.27 -11.76 13.54
N PHE A 371 13.63 -11.78 12.26
CA PHE A 371 14.76 -11.01 11.70
C PHE A 371 14.48 -9.50 11.57
N ASN A 372 13.47 -9.02 12.23
CA ASN A 372 12.76 -7.75 12.07
C ASN A 372 13.60 -6.46 12.04
N GLN A 373 14.79 -6.46 12.55
CA GLN A 373 15.55 -5.20 12.68
C GLN A 373 16.83 -5.16 11.82
N ARG A 374 17.09 -6.18 11.01
CA ARG A 374 18.41 -6.38 10.41
C ARG A 374 18.38 -6.69 8.92
N ILE A 375 17.22 -6.98 8.35
CA ILE A 375 17.08 -7.31 6.93
C ILE A 375 16.24 -6.24 6.24
N THR A 376 16.78 -5.73 5.16
CA THR A 376 16.10 -4.86 4.21
C THR A 376 16.07 -5.51 2.83
N PHE A 377 15.14 -5.09 1.98
CA PHE A 377 14.95 -5.70 0.68
C PHE A 377 14.95 -4.65 -0.42
N LYS A 378 15.55 -5.02 -1.55
CA LYS A 378 15.36 -4.35 -2.82
C LYS A 378 14.98 -5.37 -3.89
N ILE A 379 14.12 -4.97 -4.79
CA ILE A 379 13.82 -5.73 -6.00
C ILE A 379 14.57 -5.06 -7.15
N LYS A 380 15.26 -5.88 -7.96
CA LYS A 380 15.76 -5.49 -9.28
C LYS A 380 14.69 -5.92 -10.29
N PRO A 381 13.87 -5.02 -10.82
CA PRO A 381 12.83 -5.40 -11.76
C PRO A 381 13.42 -5.93 -13.06
N LYS A 382 12.70 -6.84 -13.71
CA LYS A 382 13.10 -7.40 -15.00
C LYS A 382 13.36 -6.32 -16.04
N ALA A 383 14.42 -6.48 -16.82
CA ALA A 383 14.82 -5.55 -17.89
C ALA A 383 14.94 -4.08 -17.46
N THR A 384 15.47 -3.83 -16.25
CA THR A 384 15.73 -2.49 -15.73
C THR A 384 17.16 -2.34 -15.23
N ASP A 385 17.61 -1.09 -15.10
CA ASP A 385 18.92 -0.74 -14.56
C ASP A 385 18.81 -0.01 -13.22
N PHE A 386 17.88 -0.46 -12.36
CA PHE A 386 17.75 0.08 -11.01
C PHE A 386 17.30 -0.98 -10.01
N LEU A 387 17.59 -0.72 -8.74
CA LEU A 387 17.10 -1.44 -7.58
C LEU A 387 16.09 -0.55 -6.88
N ILE A 388 15.02 -1.14 -6.33
CA ILE A 388 13.96 -0.39 -5.66
C ILE A 388 13.47 -1.14 -4.44
N GLY A 389 13.26 -0.42 -3.35
CA GLY A 389 12.76 -0.98 -2.10
C GLY A 389 12.55 0.09 -1.04
N SER A 390 12.06 -0.31 0.12
CA SER A 390 11.90 0.56 1.29
C SER A 390 12.33 -0.17 2.54
N ASN A 391 13.04 0.52 3.41
CA ASN A 391 13.58 -0.06 4.64
C ASN A 391 12.61 0.01 5.82
N ASN A 392 11.52 0.76 5.68
CA ASN A 392 10.46 0.89 6.68
C ASN A 392 9.21 1.58 6.09
N SER A 393 8.08 1.47 6.79
CA SER A 393 6.79 2.04 6.39
C SER A 393 6.64 3.55 6.63
N THR A 394 7.66 4.24 7.10
CA THR A 394 7.58 5.66 7.51
C THR A 394 8.45 6.61 6.73
N SER A 395 9.45 6.08 5.99
CA SER A 395 10.31 6.84 5.09
C SER A 395 9.97 6.51 3.63
N ARG A 396 10.34 7.39 2.72
CA ARG A 396 10.32 7.09 1.29
C ARG A 396 11.16 5.87 0.97
N GLY A 397 10.75 5.16 -0.06
CA GLY A 397 11.56 4.11 -0.65
C GLY A 397 12.82 4.67 -1.30
N GLU A 398 13.72 3.78 -1.59
CA GLU A 398 15.02 4.08 -2.16
C GLU A 398 15.13 3.47 -3.54
N VAL A 399 15.62 4.27 -4.49
CA VAL A 399 15.93 3.82 -5.85
C VAL A 399 17.43 3.98 -6.06
N VAL A 400 18.10 2.87 -6.40
CA VAL A 400 19.53 2.83 -6.70
C VAL A 400 19.69 2.55 -8.19
N LYS A 401 20.12 3.54 -8.97
CA LYS A 401 20.43 3.35 -10.39
C LYS A 401 21.73 2.59 -10.55
N MET A 402 21.75 1.61 -11.44
CA MET A 402 22.93 0.83 -11.79
C MET A 402 23.52 1.39 -13.09
N THR A 403 24.69 1.97 -13.00
CA THR A 403 25.45 2.51 -14.14
C THR A 403 26.45 1.48 -14.67
#